data_f3c8794374f0697ca2a1ad3aa5fb0dfc
#
_entry.id   f3c8794374f0697ca2a1ad3aa5fb0dfc
#
_cell.length_a   1.000
_cell.length_b   1.000
_cell.length_c   1.000
_cell.angle_alpha   90.00
_cell.angle_beta   90.00
_cell.angle_gamma   90.00
#
_symmetry.space_group_name_H-M   'P 1'
#
loop_
_entity.id
_entity.type
_entity.pdbx_description
1 polymer ?
#
loop_
_entity_poly.entity_id
_entity_poly.type
_entity_poly.pdbx_seq_one_letter_code
_entity_poly.pdbx_strand_id
1 'polypeptide(L)'
;MSRQVSNAPPAAETTKSWIERYDSSVPGSLSPSFSSPLAAFEACLARNPDTTALWYFQSPLTYRELDDEARRLQAHWAGQVAAGARVAVMNQNTPATLAALIAAWRLGAMVMPLSPMLTDWELTHYLSNGEPSAALLGFAQAPAFIKAAREWGRPLSIVVSQASDYLLPSDKPTLLVNSTGASGEAPPGAQWLSSLRLHHPSTASASLGPSDIALLTYTSGTTGKPKAACNTHGNVCFSAEVFKVWLRLGREDILLAAAPFSHITGLVAHIATAWLADIPLVMAYRFDAGTMLSLIERHGCTSTVAAITAYIAMLDHPQFAAPRVKTFTKLFSGGAPVSSSVVNRWEAATGIYIHNAYGLTETTSATHMVPFGQRAPIDPASGVLSVGVPVPNTHCRVVGADGTLLGEDVGEVEMQGPQIACGYWRNEKETHESFHDGWLKTGDLGRVDAAGWFYLVDRAKDVIVASGFKVWPRELELALESHPAIKEAAVVGVPDAYRGETPKAFVVLHEGAAASEALLRAYCRERLSPYKVPRFIEFVESLPRNHAGKLLRRQLRDRPHE
;
A
#
# COMPACT_ATOMS: atom_id res chain seq x y z
N MET A 1 12.87 -24.63 22.63
CA MET A 1 12.49 -24.16 23.98
C MET A 1 11.34 -23.17 23.81
N SER A 2 10.13 -23.62 24.08
CA SER A 2 8.90 -22.84 24.00
C SER A 2 8.84 -21.87 25.19
N ARG A 3 9.04 -20.57 24.93
CA ARG A 3 8.70 -19.53 25.91
C ARG A 3 7.19 -19.28 25.83
N GLN A 4 6.48 -19.65 26.87
CA GLN A 4 5.12 -19.16 27.12
C GLN A 4 5.15 -17.64 27.24
N VAL A 5 4.43 -16.96 26.37
CA VAL A 5 4.15 -15.54 26.48
C VAL A 5 3.15 -15.36 27.62
N SER A 6 3.54 -14.70 28.68
CA SER A 6 2.68 -14.37 29.81
C SER A 6 1.63 -13.35 29.36
N ASN A 7 0.35 -13.74 29.45
CA ASN A 7 -0.79 -12.85 29.31
C ASN A 7 -0.98 -12.01 30.60
N ALA A 8 -0.16 -10.98 30.80
CA ALA A 8 -0.46 -9.94 31.77
C ALA A 8 -0.96 -8.70 31.01
N PRO A 9 -2.11 -8.10 31.39
CA PRO A 9 -2.56 -6.87 30.77
C PRO A 9 -1.61 -5.73 31.14
N PRO A 10 -1.20 -4.88 30.16
CA PRO A 10 -0.35 -3.73 30.46
C PRO A 10 -1.13 -2.68 31.24
N ALA A 11 -0.45 -2.04 32.19
CA ALA A 11 -0.96 -0.95 33.00
C ALA A 11 -1.31 0.28 32.15
N ALA A 12 -2.43 0.93 32.50
CA ALA A 12 -2.95 2.19 31.97
C ALA A 12 -3.17 2.20 30.43
N GLU A 13 -4.16 1.42 29.98
CA GLU A 13 -4.86 1.69 28.72
C GLU A 13 -5.53 3.06 28.83
N THR A 14 -5.16 4.00 27.94
CA THR A 14 -6.10 5.05 27.56
C THR A 14 -7.38 4.33 27.14
N THR A 15 -8.41 4.46 27.93
CA THR A 15 -9.70 3.81 27.78
C THR A 15 -10.12 3.83 26.31
N LYS A 16 -10.58 2.69 25.79
CA LYS A 16 -11.02 2.44 24.40
C LYS A 16 -12.20 3.34 23.95
N SER A 17 -12.08 4.64 24.13
CA SER A 17 -13.09 5.65 23.75
C SER A 17 -13.40 5.62 22.25
N TRP A 18 -12.44 5.18 21.41
CA TRP A 18 -12.65 5.10 19.97
C TRP A 18 -13.59 3.98 19.52
N ILE A 19 -13.83 2.94 20.31
CA ILE A 19 -14.78 1.87 19.96
C ILE A 19 -16.21 2.42 19.85
N GLU A 20 -16.55 3.45 20.63
CA GLU A 20 -17.83 4.13 20.54
C GLU A 20 -18.05 4.86 19.19
N ARG A 21 -16.97 5.08 18.44
CA ARG A 21 -16.99 5.66 17.11
C ARG A 21 -17.28 4.64 16.00
N TYR A 22 -17.15 3.37 16.31
CA TYR A 22 -17.40 2.34 15.32
C TYR A 22 -18.86 2.42 14.85
N ASP A 23 -19.03 2.13 13.58
CA ASP A 23 -20.38 1.84 13.08
C ASP A 23 -20.94 0.62 13.80
N SER A 24 -22.26 0.59 13.96
CA SER A 24 -22.97 -0.50 14.66
C SER A 24 -22.74 -1.89 14.01
N SER A 25 -22.35 -1.94 12.75
CA SER A 25 -22.00 -3.18 12.03
C SER A 25 -20.57 -3.65 12.27
N VAL A 26 -19.71 -2.80 12.88
CA VAL A 26 -18.31 -3.12 13.15
C VAL A 26 -18.16 -3.60 14.58
N PRO A 27 -17.79 -4.86 14.82
CA PRO A 27 -17.62 -5.37 16.19
C PRO A 27 -16.36 -4.77 16.84
N GLY A 28 -16.39 -4.63 18.16
CA GLY A 28 -15.22 -4.17 18.94
C GLY A 28 -14.06 -5.18 18.93
N SER A 29 -14.34 -6.45 18.64
CA SER A 29 -13.35 -7.51 18.44
C SER A 29 -13.71 -8.32 17.19
N LEU A 30 -12.69 -8.66 16.39
CA LEU A 30 -12.82 -9.33 15.11
C LEU A 30 -11.92 -10.58 15.09
N SER A 31 -12.45 -11.66 14.55
CA SER A 31 -11.68 -12.88 14.25
C SER A 31 -11.79 -13.17 12.75
N PRO A 32 -10.67 -13.45 12.06
CA PRO A 32 -10.71 -13.79 10.65
C PRO A 32 -11.54 -15.04 10.37
N SER A 33 -12.31 -15.03 9.30
CA SER A 33 -13.13 -16.17 8.87
C SER A 33 -12.27 -17.33 8.30
N PHE A 34 -11.02 -17.05 7.92
CA PHE A 34 -10.09 -18.02 7.30
C PHE A 34 -8.70 -17.93 7.93
N SER A 35 -7.97 -19.05 7.93
CA SER A 35 -6.59 -19.12 8.43
C SER A 35 -5.55 -18.58 7.44
N SER A 36 -5.89 -18.52 6.15
CA SER A 36 -5.04 -18.02 5.08
C SER A 36 -5.88 -17.41 3.93
N PRO A 37 -5.33 -16.46 3.16
CA PRO A 37 -5.99 -15.96 1.95
C PRO A 37 -6.22 -17.07 0.92
N LEU A 38 -5.34 -18.09 0.89
CA LEU A 38 -5.53 -19.28 0.06
C LEU A 38 -6.81 -20.04 0.44
N ALA A 39 -7.05 -20.23 1.73
CA ALA A 39 -8.27 -20.91 2.20
C ALA A 39 -9.54 -20.14 1.79
N ALA A 40 -9.50 -18.80 1.80
CA ALA A 40 -10.60 -17.97 1.31
C ALA A 40 -10.82 -18.15 -0.19
N PHE A 41 -9.76 -18.13 -1.00
CA PHE A 41 -9.84 -18.40 -2.44
C PHE A 41 -10.41 -19.80 -2.72
N GLU A 42 -9.91 -20.83 -2.05
CA GLU A 42 -10.37 -22.21 -2.23
C GLU A 42 -11.84 -22.40 -1.83
N ALA A 43 -12.31 -21.67 -0.81
CA ALA A 43 -13.72 -21.66 -0.45
C ALA A 43 -14.60 -21.02 -1.54
N CYS A 44 -14.16 -19.94 -2.18
CA CYS A 44 -14.85 -19.31 -3.31
C CYS A 44 -14.87 -20.29 -4.52
N LEU A 45 -13.73 -20.87 -4.87
CA LEU A 45 -13.60 -21.86 -5.95
C LEU A 45 -14.53 -23.06 -5.73
N ALA A 46 -14.56 -23.62 -4.53
CA ALA A 46 -15.40 -24.79 -4.20
C ALA A 46 -16.89 -24.48 -4.28
N ARG A 47 -17.29 -23.24 -3.92
CA ARG A 47 -18.69 -22.80 -3.92
C ARG A 47 -19.21 -22.50 -5.31
N ASN A 48 -18.45 -21.73 -6.09
CA ASN A 48 -18.89 -21.20 -7.37
C ASN A 48 -17.73 -21.10 -8.38
N PRO A 49 -17.23 -22.23 -8.89
CA PRO A 49 -16.03 -22.25 -9.74
C PRO A 49 -16.19 -21.44 -11.04
N ASP A 50 -17.39 -21.40 -11.58
CA ASP A 50 -17.67 -20.75 -12.88
C ASP A 50 -18.15 -19.29 -12.74
N THR A 51 -18.16 -18.76 -11.50
CA THR A 51 -18.46 -17.33 -11.27
C THR A 51 -17.22 -16.50 -11.57
N THR A 52 -17.41 -15.29 -12.09
CA THR A 52 -16.34 -14.33 -12.36
C THR A 52 -15.64 -13.94 -11.06
N ALA A 53 -14.36 -14.32 -10.94
CA ALA A 53 -13.49 -13.92 -9.84
C ALA A 53 -12.94 -12.51 -10.03
N LEU A 54 -12.65 -12.16 -11.30
CA LEU A 54 -12.11 -10.85 -11.64
C LEU A 54 -12.45 -10.44 -13.08
N TRP A 55 -12.39 -9.14 -13.36
CA TRP A 55 -12.27 -8.59 -14.71
C TRP A 55 -10.89 -7.96 -14.88
N TYR A 56 -10.16 -8.41 -15.88
CA TYR A 56 -8.95 -7.77 -16.36
C TYR A 56 -9.29 -6.89 -17.54
N PHE A 57 -9.35 -5.58 -17.35
CA PHE A 57 -10.03 -4.65 -18.24
C PHE A 57 -11.50 -5.07 -18.46
N GLN A 58 -11.85 -5.51 -19.68
CA GLN A 58 -13.21 -5.97 -20.01
C GLN A 58 -13.31 -7.50 -20.02
N SER A 59 -12.18 -8.19 -19.87
CA SER A 59 -12.09 -9.65 -20.00
C SER A 59 -12.35 -10.31 -18.64
N PRO A 60 -13.42 -11.10 -18.49
CA PRO A 60 -13.71 -11.83 -17.26
C PRO A 60 -12.79 -13.05 -17.13
N LEU A 61 -12.42 -13.37 -15.88
CA LEU A 61 -11.85 -14.66 -15.51
C LEU A 61 -12.66 -15.25 -14.35
N THR A 62 -13.03 -16.51 -14.49
CA THR A 62 -13.71 -17.28 -13.44
C THR A 62 -12.72 -17.77 -12.37
N TYR A 63 -13.24 -18.21 -11.21
CA TYR A 63 -12.41 -18.86 -10.19
C TYR A 63 -11.71 -20.12 -10.75
N ARG A 64 -12.40 -20.90 -11.60
CA ARG A 64 -11.84 -22.09 -12.27
C ARG A 64 -10.67 -21.73 -13.18
N GLU A 65 -10.81 -20.74 -14.04
CA GLU A 65 -9.76 -20.32 -14.96
C GLU A 65 -8.54 -19.79 -14.21
N LEU A 66 -8.76 -19.04 -13.12
CA LEU A 66 -7.68 -18.57 -12.27
C LEU A 66 -7.00 -19.72 -11.52
N ASP A 67 -7.75 -20.71 -11.08
CA ASP A 67 -7.22 -21.94 -10.46
C ASP A 67 -6.40 -22.77 -11.46
N ASP A 68 -6.88 -22.95 -12.69
CA ASP A 68 -6.16 -23.66 -13.74
C ASP A 68 -4.80 -23.01 -14.02
N GLU A 69 -4.75 -21.68 -14.05
CA GLU A 69 -3.51 -20.94 -14.22
C GLU A 69 -2.56 -21.11 -13.03
N ALA A 70 -3.09 -21.08 -11.82
CA ALA A 70 -2.33 -21.35 -10.61
C ALA A 70 -1.78 -22.79 -10.59
N ARG A 71 -2.55 -23.79 -11.06
CA ARG A 71 -2.13 -25.18 -11.17
C ARG A 71 -1.01 -25.39 -12.18
N ARG A 72 -0.99 -24.64 -13.29
CA ARG A 72 0.14 -24.66 -14.25
C ARG A 72 1.45 -24.26 -13.55
N LEU A 73 1.41 -23.15 -12.80
CA LEU A 73 2.58 -22.67 -12.04
C LEU A 73 2.95 -23.66 -10.92
N GLN A 74 1.98 -24.14 -10.16
CA GLN A 74 2.21 -25.11 -9.07
C GLN A 74 2.89 -26.38 -9.60
N ALA A 75 2.39 -26.93 -10.69
CA ALA A 75 2.96 -28.13 -11.30
C ALA A 75 4.39 -27.92 -11.83
N HIS A 76 4.64 -26.75 -12.44
CA HIS A 76 5.97 -26.40 -12.93
C HIS A 76 6.97 -26.18 -11.78
N TRP A 77 6.56 -25.58 -10.68
CA TRP A 77 7.41 -25.31 -9.52
C TRP A 77 7.52 -26.51 -8.55
N ALA A 78 6.66 -27.52 -8.70
CA ALA A 78 6.72 -28.73 -7.87
C ALA A 78 8.11 -29.39 -7.97
N GLY A 79 8.69 -29.74 -6.83
CA GLY A 79 10.05 -30.28 -6.74
C GLY A 79 11.19 -29.26 -6.82
N GLN A 80 10.91 -28.01 -7.21
CA GLN A 80 11.87 -26.91 -7.24
C GLN A 80 11.67 -25.94 -6.08
N VAL A 81 10.42 -25.76 -5.66
CA VAL A 81 10.00 -24.89 -4.56
C VAL A 81 9.57 -25.74 -3.37
N ALA A 82 10.39 -25.77 -2.33
CA ALA A 82 10.08 -26.45 -1.09
C ALA A 82 9.19 -25.58 -0.18
N ALA A 83 8.52 -26.20 0.79
CA ALA A 83 7.82 -25.46 1.85
C ALA A 83 8.82 -24.54 2.58
N GLY A 84 8.40 -23.29 2.85
CA GLY A 84 9.27 -22.25 3.41
C GLY A 84 10.25 -21.61 2.41
N ALA A 85 10.27 -22.03 1.14
CA ALA A 85 11.01 -21.34 0.09
C ALA A 85 10.36 -19.98 -0.27
N ARG A 86 11.03 -19.19 -1.10
CA ARG A 86 10.54 -17.87 -1.55
C ARG A 86 10.30 -17.90 -3.04
N VAL A 87 9.19 -17.30 -3.44
CA VAL A 87 8.84 -17.08 -4.84
C VAL A 87 8.79 -15.57 -5.10
N ALA A 88 9.63 -15.08 -5.99
CA ALA A 88 9.62 -13.68 -6.40
C ALA A 88 8.49 -13.43 -7.41
N VAL A 89 7.73 -12.36 -7.23
CA VAL A 89 6.71 -11.93 -8.19
C VAL A 89 6.99 -10.49 -8.58
N MET A 90 7.51 -10.28 -9.79
CA MET A 90 7.81 -8.97 -10.36
C MET A 90 6.96 -8.73 -11.61
N ASN A 91 5.74 -8.29 -11.37
CA ASN A 91 4.75 -8.09 -12.42
C ASN A 91 3.90 -6.86 -12.11
N GLN A 92 3.23 -6.35 -13.12
CA GLN A 92 2.16 -5.39 -12.94
C GLN A 92 0.88 -6.11 -12.45
N ASN A 93 -0.22 -5.38 -12.32
CA ASN A 93 -1.50 -5.97 -11.94
C ASN A 93 -2.05 -6.82 -13.09
N THR A 94 -1.76 -8.11 -13.09
CA THR A 94 -2.27 -9.09 -14.06
C THR A 94 -2.84 -10.32 -13.34
N PRO A 95 -3.72 -11.10 -13.98
CA PRO A 95 -4.21 -12.36 -13.41
C PRO A 95 -3.09 -13.34 -13.05
N ALA A 96 -1.96 -13.35 -13.80
CA ALA A 96 -0.77 -14.15 -13.49
C ALA A 96 -0.22 -13.87 -12.08
N THR A 97 -0.31 -12.63 -11.61
CA THR A 97 0.12 -12.27 -10.25
C THR A 97 -0.70 -13.02 -9.20
N LEU A 98 -2.03 -13.06 -9.35
CA LEU A 98 -2.92 -13.80 -8.43
C LEU A 98 -2.66 -15.31 -8.52
N ALA A 99 -2.49 -15.84 -9.73
CA ALA A 99 -2.15 -17.25 -9.94
C ALA A 99 -0.84 -17.65 -9.25
N ALA A 100 0.18 -16.76 -9.31
CA ALA A 100 1.46 -17.01 -8.63
C ALA A 100 1.36 -16.99 -7.10
N LEU A 101 0.54 -16.12 -6.52
CA LEU A 101 0.25 -16.13 -5.08
C LEU A 101 -0.36 -17.48 -4.67
N ILE A 102 -1.41 -17.93 -5.38
CA ILE A 102 -2.11 -19.18 -5.12
C ILE A 102 -1.14 -20.37 -5.25
N ALA A 103 -0.38 -20.44 -6.35
CA ALA A 103 0.57 -21.51 -6.62
C ALA A 103 1.68 -21.60 -5.56
N ALA A 104 2.27 -20.47 -5.19
CA ALA A 104 3.31 -20.40 -4.17
C ALA A 104 2.79 -20.85 -2.80
N TRP A 105 1.63 -20.36 -2.38
CA TRP A 105 1.04 -20.73 -1.11
C TRP A 105 0.61 -22.22 -1.07
N ARG A 106 0.12 -22.79 -2.17
CA ARG A 106 -0.14 -24.24 -2.25
C ARG A 106 1.11 -25.09 -2.07
N LEU A 107 2.26 -24.57 -2.45
CA LEU A 107 3.56 -25.20 -2.21
C LEU A 107 4.13 -24.89 -0.82
N GLY A 108 3.44 -24.13 0.01
CA GLY A 108 3.92 -23.68 1.32
C GLY A 108 5.03 -22.64 1.25
N ALA A 109 5.16 -21.94 0.15
CA ALA A 109 6.19 -20.93 -0.07
C ALA A 109 5.73 -19.53 0.32
N MET A 110 6.68 -18.70 0.71
CA MET A 110 6.48 -17.25 0.93
C MET A 110 6.58 -16.51 -0.40
N VAL A 111 5.76 -15.48 -0.59
CA VAL A 111 5.83 -14.64 -1.80
C VAL A 111 6.60 -13.36 -1.51
N MET A 112 7.50 -13.00 -2.42
CA MET A 112 8.23 -11.74 -2.46
C MET A 112 7.63 -10.85 -3.55
N PRO A 113 6.66 -9.99 -3.26
CA PRO A 113 6.13 -9.05 -4.24
C PRO A 113 7.16 -7.95 -4.48
N LEU A 114 7.64 -7.86 -5.73
CA LEU A 114 8.67 -6.90 -6.14
C LEU A 114 8.06 -5.83 -7.05
N SER A 115 8.48 -4.58 -6.84
CA SER A 115 8.06 -3.49 -7.70
C SER A 115 8.48 -3.74 -9.15
N PRO A 116 7.57 -3.60 -10.12
CA PRO A 116 7.90 -3.73 -11.54
C PRO A 116 8.84 -2.64 -12.08
N MET A 117 9.17 -1.65 -11.26
CA MET A 117 10.05 -0.53 -11.60
C MET A 117 11.47 -0.69 -11.07
N LEU A 118 11.79 -1.79 -10.37
CA LEU A 118 13.13 -2.05 -9.87
C LEU A 118 14.12 -2.23 -11.02
N THR A 119 15.27 -1.60 -10.89
CA THR A 119 16.40 -1.77 -11.81
C THR A 119 17.15 -3.07 -11.50
N ASP A 120 17.96 -3.54 -12.46
CA ASP A 120 18.84 -4.70 -12.26
C ASP A 120 19.78 -4.51 -11.05
N TRP A 121 20.31 -3.30 -10.87
CA TRP A 121 21.18 -2.98 -9.74
C TRP A 121 20.45 -3.10 -8.38
N GLU A 122 19.24 -2.57 -8.27
CA GLU A 122 18.44 -2.69 -7.05
C GLU A 122 18.08 -4.15 -6.77
N LEU A 123 17.70 -4.92 -7.80
CA LEU A 123 17.31 -6.32 -7.70
C LEU A 123 18.39 -7.22 -7.08
N THR A 124 19.68 -6.88 -7.23
CA THR A 124 20.79 -7.60 -6.59
C THR A 124 20.60 -7.72 -5.08
N HIS A 125 20.15 -6.64 -4.42
CA HIS A 125 19.85 -6.67 -2.98
C HIS A 125 18.67 -7.60 -2.65
N TYR A 126 17.57 -7.51 -3.40
CA TYR A 126 16.37 -8.32 -3.16
C TYR A 126 16.64 -9.81 -3.35
N LEU A 127 17.37 -10.17 -4.41
CA LEU A 127 17.77 -11.55 -4.69
C LEU A 127 18.69 -12.11 -3.60
N SER A 128 19.68 -11.32 -3.17
CA SER A 128 20.62 -11.74 -2.12
C SER A 128 19.97 -11.85 -0.75
N ASN A 129 19.01 -10.99 -0.40
CA ASN A 129 18.30 -11.03 0.88
C ASN A 129 17.22 -12.11 0.91
N GLY A 130 16.39 -12.18 -0.13
CA GLY A 130 15.24 -13.08 -0.19
C GLY A 130 15.59 -14.51 -0.63
N GLU A 131 16.62 -14.70 -1.47
CA GLU A 131 17.04 -15.99 -2.04
C GLU A 131 15.85 -16.79 -2.60
N PRO A 132 15.15 -16.29 -3.63
CA PRO A 132 14.02 -17.00 -4.20
C PRO A 132 14.45 -18.28 -4.94
N SER A 133 13.61 -19.32 -4.91
CA SER A 133 13.78 -20.55 -5.69
C SER A 133 13.05 -20.49 -7.03
N ALA A 134 12.03 -19.65 -7.14
CA ALA A 134 11.28 -19.44 -8.36
C ALA A 134 10.88 -17.97 -8.51
N ALA A 135 10.55 -17.56 -9.74
CA ALA A 135 10.04 -16.23 -10.03
C ALA A 135 8.95 -16.26 -11.11
N LEU A 136 7.90 -15.43 -10.91
CA LEU A 136 7.00 -15.01 -11.97
C LEU A 136 7.33 -13.57 -12.34
N LEU A 137 7.54 -13.32 -13.62
CA LEU A 137 7.88 -12.00 -14.17
C LEU A 137 6.87 -11.57 -15.21
N GLY A 138 6.55 -10.30 -15.28
CA GLY A 138 5.97 -9.71 -16.48
C GLY A 138 7.02 -9.62 -17.58
N PHE A 139 6.60 -9.72 -18.83
CA PHE A 139 7.52 -9.67 -19.97
C PHE A 139 8.41 -8.42 -19.96
N ALA A 140 7.85 -7.26 -19.68
CA ALA A 140 8.59 -6.01 -19.62
C ALA A 140 9.64 -5.96 -18.49
N GLN A 141 9.45 -6.73 -17.41
CA GLN A 141 10.33 -6.81 -16.24
C GLN A 141 11.43 -7.86 -16.38
N ALA A 142 11.21 -8.85 -17.26
CA ALA A 142 12.10 -10.00 -17.41
C ALA A 142 13.56 -9.63 -17.74
N PRO A 143 13.88 -8.67 -18.62
CA PRO A 143 15.27 -8.35 -18.95
C PRO A 143 16.10 -7.91 -17.73
N ALA A 144 15.59 -6.97 -16.92
CA ALA A 144 16.28 -6.48 -15.74
C ALA A 144 16.46 -7.57 -14.67
N PHE A 145 15.39 -8.34 -14.42
CA PHE A 145 15.41 -9.41 -13.42
C PHE A 145 16.37 -10.55 -13.83
N ILE A 146 16.33 -11.01 -15.10
CA ILE A 146 17.19 -12.09 -15.60
C ILE A 146 18.65 -11.67 -15.56
N LYS A 147 18.97 -10.40 -15.87
CA LYS A 147 20.34 -9.88 -15.74
C LYS A 147 20.81 -9.96 -14.29
N ALA A 148 20.04 -9.43 -13.36
CA ALA A 148 20.38 -9.50 -11.92
C ALA A 148 20.47 -10.94 -11.41
N ALA A 149 19.59 -11.84 -11.86
CA ALA A 149 19.60 -13.26 -11.48
C ALA A 149 20.87 -13.99 -11.97
N ARG A 150 21.34 -13.68 -13.17
CA ARG A 150 22.60 -14.22 -13.70
C ARG A 150 23.81 -13.77 -12.88
N GLU A 151 23.85 -12.50 -12.49
CA GLU A 151 24.90 -11.94 -11.63
C GLU A 151 24.85 -12.54 -10.22
N TRP A 152 23.64 -12.81 -9.70
CA TRP A 152 23.43 -13.49 -8.43
C TRP A 152 23.93 -14.96 -8.45
N GLY A 153 23.85 -15.65 -9.61
CA GLY A 153 24.52 -16.90 -9.88
C GLY A 153 23.95 -18.14 -9.19
N ARG A 154 22.72 -18.08 -8.65
CA ARG A 154 22.07 -19.25 -8.02
C ARG A 154 20.94 -19.81 -8.91
N PRO A 155 20.63 -21.10 -8.79
CA PRO A 155 19.52 -21.73 -9.52
C PRO A 155 18.18 -21.02 -9.22
N LEU A 156 17.44 -20.70 -10.26
CA LEU A 156 16.17 -20.01 -10.15
C LEU A 156 15.26 -20.44 -11.33
N SER A 157 14.06 -20.91 -11.01
CA SER A 157 13.04 -21.23 -12.00
C SER A 157 12.29 -19.96 -12.38
N ILE A 158 12.42 -19.52 -13.64
CA ILE A 158 11.82 -18.27 -14.12
C ILE A 158 10.68 -18.56 -15.09
N VAL A 159 9.49 -18.04 -14.76
CA VAL A 159 8.31 -18.04 -15.61
C VAL A 159 7.98 -16.60 -15.99
N VAL A 160 7.64 -16.36 -17.24
CA VAL A 160 7.28 -15.03 -17.78
C VAL A 160 5.85 -15.06 -18.30
N SER A 161 5.06 -14.05 -17.94
CA SER A 161 3.70 -13.85 -18.43
C SER A 161 3.61 -12.62 -19.34
N GLN A 162 2.71 -12.66 -20.29
CA GLN A 162 2.35 -11.49 -21.09
C GLN A 162 1.06 -10.87 -20.56
N ALA A 163 1.01 -9.56 -20.54
CA ALA A 163 -0.17 -8.84 -20.10
C ALA A 163 -1.40 -9.08 -21.01
N SER A 164 -1.15 -9.42 -22.28
CA SER A 164 -2.19 -9.73 -23.27
C SER A 164 -2.78 -11.13 -23.17
N ASP A 165 -2.14 -12.06 -22.45
CA ASP A 165 -2.58 -13.48 -22.39
C ASP A 165 -4.00 -13.66 -21.83
N TYR A 166 -4.49 -12.67 -21.09
CA TYR A 166 -5.79 -12.69 -20.42
C TYR A 166 -6.86 -11.83 -21.07
N LEU A 167 -6.55 -11.25 -22.24
CA LEU A 167 -7.50 -10.39 -22.95
C LEU A 167 -8.34 -11.19 -23.94
N LEU A 168 -9.64 -10.88 -23.98
CA LEU A 168 -10.47 -11.30 -25.11
C LEU A 168 -9.96 -10.67 -26.41
N PRO A 169 -10.12 -11.32 -27.58
CA PRO A 169 -9.68 -10.77 -28.87
C PRO A 169 -10.26 -9.39 -29.20
N SER A 170 -11.43 -9.09 -28.65
CA SER A 170 -12.11 -7.79 -28.79
C SER A 170 -11.60 -6.72 -27.85
N ASP A 171 -10.88 -7.11 -26.78
CA ASP A 171 -10.39 -6.19 -25.76
C ASP A 171 -8.97 -5.73 -26.12
N LYS A 172 -8.84 -4.48 -26.55
CA LYS A 172 -7.57 -3.89 -27.00
C LYS A 172 -7.28 -2.60 -26.22
N PRO A 173 -6.94 -2.71 -24.92
CA PRO A 173 -6.68 -1.53 -24.11
C PRO A 173 -5.44 -0.79 -24.60
N THR A 174 -5.56 0.51 -24.82
CA THR A 174 -4.46 1.39 -25.26
C THR A 174 -3.25 1.32 -24.32
N LEU A 175 -3.50 1.07 -23.05
CA LEU A 175 -2.47 0.93 -22.01
C LEU A 175 -1.47 -0.22 -22.30
N LEU A 176 -1.86 -1.22 -23.10
CA LEU A 176 -1.02 -2.37 -23.44
C LEU A 176 -0.38 -2.30 -24.83
N VAL A 177 -0.68 -1.30 -25.65
CA VAL A 177 -0.16 -1.20 -27.04
C VAL A 177 1.37 -1.31 -27.11
N ASN A 178 2.08 -0.78 -26.11
CA ASN A 178 3.55 -0.85 -26.01
C ASN A 178 4.05 -1.92 -25.02
N SER A 179 3.16 -2.72 -24.44
CA SER A 179 3.50 -3.73 -23.41
C SER A 179 3.26 -5.16 -23.90
N THR A 180 2.77 -5.32 -25.12
CA THR A 180 2.59 -6.62 -25.78
C THR A 180 3.93 -7.06 -26.35
N GLY A 181 4.46 -8.14 -25.82
CA GLY A 181 5.70 -8.76 -26.29
C GLY A 181 5.54 -9.34 -27.68
N ALA A 182 6.67 -9.52 -28.36
CA ALA A 182 6.72 -10.24 -29.62
C ALA A 182 6.21 -11.67 -29.44
N SER A 183 5.47 -12.17 -30.43
CA SER A 183 5.25 -13.60 -30.62
C SER A 183 6.62 -14.23 -30.91
N GLY A 184 7.19 -14.97 -29.94
CA GLY A 184 8.51 -15.56 -30.10
C GLY A 184 8.89 -16.43 -28.92
N GLU A 185 10.14 -16.87 -28.88
CA GLU A 185 10.71 -17.66 -27.78
C GLU A 185 10.71 -16.88 -26.49
N ALA A 186 10.60 -17.60 -25.37
CA ALA A 186 10.74 -16.99 -24.05
C ALA A 186 12.15 -16.40 -23.88
N PRO A 187 12.33 -15.38 -23.03
CA PRO A 187 13.66 -14.85 -22.73
C PRO A 187 14.62 -15.97 -22.29
N PRO A 188 15.91 -15.93 -22.68
CA PRO A 188 16.86 -17.01 -22.36
C PRO A 188 16.92 -17.33 -20.86
N GLY A 189 16.68 -18.60 -20.51
CA GLY A 189 16.63 -19.10 -19.13
C GLY A 189 15.26 -18.96 -18.45
N ALA A 190 14.22 -18.61 -19.20
CA ALA A 190 12.85 -18.54 -18.73
C ALA A 190 11.90 -19.37 -19.58
N GLN A 191 10.67 -19.58 -19.10
CA GLN A 191 9.58 -20.23 -19.82
C GLN A 191 8.35 -19.32 -19.85
N TRP A 192 7.57 -19.38 -20.95
CA TRP A 192 6.29 -18.71 -21.01
C TRP A 192 5.26 -19.42 -20.10
N LEU A 193 4.50 -18.65 -19.32
CA LEU A 193 3.40 -19.20 -18.55
C LEU A 193 2.38 -19.90 -19.44
N SER A 194 2.05 -19.33 -20.58
CA SER A 194 1.14 -19.92 -21.58
C SER A 194 1.62 -21.23 -22.19
N SER A 195 2.93 -21.53 -22.13
CA SER A 195 3.50 -22.80 -22.59
C SER A 195 3.47 -23.91 -21.55
N LEU A 196 3.19 -23.58 -20.29
CA LEU A 196 3.15 -24.57 -19.23
C LEU A 196 1.91 -25.48 -19.36
N ARG A 197 2.11 -26.78 -19.19
CA ARG A 197 0.99 -27.73 -19.25
C ARG A 197 0.15 -27.68 -17.99
N LEU A 198 -1.16 -27.76 -18.16
CA LEU A 198 -2.06 -27.97 -17.02
C LEU A 198 -1.88 -29.40 -16.51
N HIS A 199 -1.37 -29.55 -15.32
CA HIS A 199 -1.34 -30.79 -14.59
C HIS A 199 -2.06 -30.61 -13.27
N HIS A 200 -2.85 -31.61 -12.88
CA HIS A 200 -3.33 -31.69 -11.51
C HIS A 200 -2.20 -32.34 -10.70
N PRO A 201 -1.43 -31.58 -9.90
CA PRO A 201 -0.37 -32.16 -9.12
C PRO A 201 -0.96 -33.20 -8.17
N SER A 202 -0.28 -34.34 -8.05
CA SER A 202 -0.66 -35.40 -7.10
C SER A 202 -0.40 -35.00 -5.64
N THR A 203 0.28 -33.86 -5.42
CA THR A 203 0.58 -33.35 -4.09
C THR A 203 -0.58 -32.47 -3.60
N ALA A 204 -1.10 -32.81 -2.42
CA ALA A 204 -2.04 -31.97 -1.70
C ALA A 204 -1.42 -30.58 -1.44
N SER A 205 -2.26 -29.54 -1.39
CA SER A 205 -1.83 -28.21 -0.94
C SER A 205 -1.18 -28.31 0.44
N ALA A 206 -0.13 -27.52 0.66
CA ALA A 206 0.50 -27.44 1.97
C ALA A 206 -0.53 -26.99 3.02
N SER A 207 -0.42 -27.55 4.22
CA SER A 207 -1.21 -27.07 5.35
C SER A 207 -0.63 -25.76 5.85
N LEU A 208 -1.34 -24.66 5.64
CA LEU A 208 -0.92 -23.32 6.05
C LEU A 208 -1.58 -22.91 7.36
N GLY A 209 -0.74 -22.60 8.35
CA GLY A 209 -1.20 -22.01 9.61
C GLY A 209 -1.23 -20.47 9.56
N PRO A 210 -1.97 -19.83 10.46
CA PRO A 210 -2.01 -18.36 10.51
C PRO A 210 -0.67 -17.72 10.88
N SER A 211 0.25 -18.47 11.48
CA SER A 211 1.60 -18.00 11.85
C SER A 211 2.64 -18.16 10.73
N ASP A 212 2.32 -18.90 9.66
CA ASP A 212 3.23 -19.06 8.54
C ASP A 212 3.34 -17.74 7.77
N ILE A 213 4.57 -17.42 7.30
CA ILE A 213 4.81 -16.19 6.55
C ILE A 213 4.21 -16.34 5.14
N ALA A 214 3.26 -15.48 4.82
CA ALA A 214 2.63 -15.41 3.51
C ALA A 214 3.43 -14.53 2.53
N LEU A 215 3.93 -13.40 3.03
CA LEU A 215 4.55 -12.36 2.22
C LEU A 215 5.84 -11.85 2.86
N LEU A 216 6.84 -11.60 2.03
CA LEU A 216 8.03 -10.81 2.35
C LEU A 216 7.91 -9.47 1.62
N THR A 217 7.28 -8.49 2.26
CA THR A 217 6.98 -7.21 1.64
C THR A 217 8.05 -6.18 1.97
N TYR A 218 8.78 -5.73 0.95
CA TYR A 218 9.90 -4.82 1.14
C TYR A 218 9.45 -3.38 1.36
N THR A 219 10.02 -2.76 2.40
CA THR A 219 9.85 -1.33 2.66
C THR A 219 11.00 -0.54 2.03
N SER A 220 10.70 0.64 1.54
CA SER A 220 11.71 1.59 1.05
C SER A 220 12.48 2.22 2.22
N GLY A 221 13.19 1.43 3.00
CA GLY A 221 13.85 1.85 4.24
C GLY A 221 14.37 3.28 4.22
N THR A 222 14.16 3.98 5.31
CA THR A 222 14.44 5.42 5.43
C THR A 222 15.89 5.72 5.74
N THR A 223 16.63 4.72 6.18
CA THR A 223 18.00 4.84 6.68
C THR A 223 19.01 3.95 5.95
N GLY A 224 18.57 3.15 4.96
CA GLY A 224 19.46 2.19 4.34
C GLY A 224 18.84 1.35 3.23
N LYS A 225 19.29 0.10 3.12
CA LYS A 225 18.79 -0.88 2.16
C LYS A 225 17.35 -1.27 2.50
N PRO A 226 16.51 -1.60 1.50
CA PRO A 226 15.16 -2.09 1.72
C PRO A 226 15.13 -3.29 2.66
N LYS A 227 14.13 -3.33 3.58
CA LYS A 227 13.91 -4.40 4.55
C LYS A 227 12.63 -5.14 4.20
N ALA A 228 12.61 -6.47 4.30
CA ALA A 228 11.43 -7.26 4.05
C ALA A 228 10.66 -7.49 5.37
N ALA A 229 9.47 -6.92 5.50
CA ALA A 229 8.55 -7.24 6.58
C ALA A 229 7.97 -8.64 6.38
N CYS A 230 7.93 -9.43 7.44
CA CYS A 230 7.40 -10.79 7.46
C CYS A 230 5.90 -10.75 7.81
N ASN A 231 5.04 -10.67 6.79
CA ASN A 231 3.60 -10.66 6.97
C ASN A 231 3.08 -12.11 6.93
N THR A 232 2.45 -12.56 8.02
CA THR A 232 1.90 -13.92 8.12
C THR A 232 0.55 -14.05 7.42
N HIS A 233 0.11 -15.29 7.16
CA HIS A 233 -1.23 -15.55 6.63
C HIS A 233 -2.32 -14.99 7.55
N GLY A 234 -2.14 -15.12 8.87
CA GLY A 234 -3.04 -14.54 9.87
C GLY A 234 -3.11 -13.02 9.82
N ASN A 235 -1.95 -12.34 9.66
CA ASN A 235 -1.92 -10.89 9.50
C ASN A 235 -2.73 -10.45 8.28
N VAL A 236 -2.53 -11.12 7.13
CA VAL A 236 -3.23 -10.80 5.87
C VAL A 236 -4.72 -11.05 6.00
N CYS A 237 -5.14 -12.19 6.56
CA CYS A 237 -6.56 -12.49 6.77
C CYS A 237 -7.23 -11.51 7.73
N PHE A 238 -6.55 -11.16 8.83
CA PHE A 238 -7.09 -10.18 9.78
C PHE A 238 -7.32 -8.83 9.11
N SER A 239 -6.31 -8.30 8.42
CA SER A 239 -6.43 -7.02 7.72
C SER A 239 -7.48 -7.05 6.62
N ALA A 240 -7.60 -8.14 5.87
CA ALA A 240 -8.64 -8.30 4.85
C ALA A 240 -10.04 -8.35 5.45
N GLU A 241 -10.23 -9.04 6.60
CA GLU A 241 -11.49 -9.06 7.34
C GLU A 241 -11.84 -7.66 7.88
N VAL A 242 -10.85 -6.89 8.35
CA VAL A 242 -11.04 -5.49 8.73
C VAL A 242 -11.58 -4.68 7.55
N PHE A 243 -10.97 -4.76 6.37
CA PHE A 243 -11.47 -4.04 5.20
C PHE A 243 -12.88 -4.47 4.83
N LYS A 244 -13.16 -5.77 4.81
CA LYS A 244 -14.50 -6.31 4.51
C LYS A 244 -15.57 -5.72 5.44
N VAL A 245 -15.32 -5.76 6.76
CA VAL A 245 -16.29 -5.28 7.76
C VAL A 245 -16.37 -3.74 7.75
N TRP A 246 -15.22 -3.05 7.70
CA TRP A 246 -15.17 -1.59 7.78
C TRP A 246 -15.78 -0.90 6.56
N LEU A 247 -15.59 -1.46 5.38
CA LEU A 247 -16.21 -0.99 4.14
C LEU A 247 -17.62 -1.56 3.94
N ARG A 248 -18.11 -2.38 4.87
CA ARG A 248 -19.42 -3.06 4.76
C ARG A 248 -19.58 -3.76 3.40
N LEU A 249 -18.55 -4.54 3.00
CA LEU A 249 -18.60 -5.24 1.72
C LEU A 249 -19.56 -6.42 1.77
N GLY A 250 -20.48 -6.46 0.84
CA GLY A 250 -21.45 -7.54 0.60
C GLY A 250 -21.32 -8.07 -0.82
N ARG A 251 -22.09 -9.10 -1.14
CA ARG A 251 -22.03 -9.79 -2.45
C ARG A 251 -22.42 -8.92 -3.65
N GLU A 252 -23.09 -7.80 -3.41
CA GLU A 252 -23.45 -6.79 -4.41
C GLU A 252 -22.30 -5.86 -4.76
N ASP A 253 -21.21 -5.88 -3.99
CA ASP A 253 -20.08 -4.99 -4.20
C ASP A 253 -19.14 -5.49 -5.30
N ILE A 254 -18.50 -4.55 -5.95
CA ILE A 254 -17.46 -4.78 -6.94
C ILE A 254 -16.26 -3.92 -6.56
N LEU A 255 -15.12 -4.57 -6.33
CA LEU A 255 -13.91 -3.92 -5.83
C LEU A 255 -12.99 -3.52 -6.99
N LEU A 256 -12.67 -2.22 -7.11
CA LEU A 256 -11.67 -1.73 -8.07
C LEU A 256 -10.26 -1.81 -7.48
N ALA A 257 -9.35 -2.52 -8.15
CA ALA A 257 -7.94 -2.59 -7.77
C ALA A 257 -7.16 -1.39 -8.31
N ALA A 258 -7.16 -0.29 -7.56
CA ALA A 258 -6.43 0.92 -7.93
C ALA A 258 -4.98 0.96 -7.40
N ALA A 259 -4.61 0.12 -6.42
CA ALA A 259 -3.25 0.04 -5.90
C ALA A 259 -2.44 -1.08 -6.59
N PRO A 260 -1.09 -0.93 -6.69
CA PRO A 260 -0.22 -1.96 -7.25
C PRO A 260 -0.21 -3.25 -6.41
N PHE A 261 -0.21 -4.41 -7.05
CA PHE A 261 -0.12 -5.73 -6.37
C PHE A 261 1.30 -6.04 -5.86
N SER A 262 2.27 -5.23 -6.19
CA SER A 262 3.59 -5.24 -5.54
C SER A 262 3.62 -4.49 -4.21
N HIS A 263 2.53 -3.84 -3.82
CA HIS A 263 2.37 -3.11 -2.56
C HIS A 263 1.39 -3.82 -1.64
N ILE A 264 1.61 -3.72 -0.32
CA ILE A 264 0.78 -4.40 0.69
C ILE A 264 -0.70 -4.04 0.57
N THR A 265 -1.04 -2.79 0.20
CA THR A 265 -2.43 -2.36 -0.02
C THR A 265 -3.08 -3.15 -1.16
N GLY A 266 -2.39 -3.35 -2.29
CA GLY A 266 -2.91 -4.13 -3.41
C GLY A 266 -3.13 -5.60 -3.07
N LEU A 267 -2.22 -6.19 -2.29
CA LEU A 267 -2.31 -7.58 -1.86
C LEU A 267 -3.43 -7.81 -0.84
N VAL A 268 -3.57 -6.92 0.12
CA VAL A 268 -4.50 -7.08 1.24
C VAL A 268 -5.85 -6.42 0.96
N ALA A 269 -5.88 -5.10 0.73
CA ALA A 269 -7.13 -4.36 0.58
C ALA A 269 -7.88 -4.68 -0.74
N HIS A 270 -7.19 -5.28 -1.72
CA HIS A 270 -7.83 -5.70 -2.96
C HIS A 270 -7.91 -7.23 -3.06
N ILE A 271 -6.79 -7.94 -3.29
CA ILE A 271 -6.82 -9.40 -3.57
C ILE A 271 -7.41 -10.19 -2.41
N ALA A 272 -6.80 -10.11 -1.22
CA ALA A 272 -7.26 -10.89 -0.08
C ALA A 272 -8.68 -10.49 0.36
N THR A 273 -9.00 -9.18 0.35
CA THR A 273 -10.33 -8.67 0.69
C THR A 273 -11.39 -9.17 -0.29
N ALA A 274 -11.12 -9.18 -1.60
CA ALA A 274 -12.06 -9.70 -2.60
C ALA A 274 -12.40 -11.17 -2.35
N TRP A 275 -11.39 -12.01 -2.05
CA TRP A 275 -11.62 -13.42 -1.74
C TRP A 275 -12.35 -13.64 -0.42
N LEU A 276 -12.01 -12.89 0.64
CA LEU A 276 -12.68 -13.01 1.93
C LEU A 276 -14.14 -12.50 1.89
N ALA A 277 -14.41 -11.50 1.07
CA ALA A 277 -15.75 -10.96 0.88
C ALA A 277 -16.58 -11.72 -0.17
N ASP A 278 -15.97 -12.64 -0.94
CA ASP A 278 -16.58 -13.38 -2.05
C ASP A 278 -17.19 -12.42 -3.09
N ILE A 279 -16.41 -11.42 -3.50
CA ILE A 279 -16.79 -10.39 -4.46
C ILE A 279 -15.79 -10.29 -5.61
N PRO A 280 -16.23 -9.88 -6.81
CA PRO A 280 -15.34 -9.76 -7.95
C PRO A 280 -14.39 -8.57 -7.83
N LEU A 281 -13.19 -8.74 -8.41
CA LEU A 281 -12.14 -7.74 -8.49
C LEU A 281 -12.06 -7.18 -9.92
N VAL A 282 -12.14 -5.87 -10.10
CA VAL A 282 -11.89 -5.20 -11.38
C VAL A 282 -10.48 -4.63 -11.37
N MET A 283 -9.71 -4.91 -12.39
CA MET A 283 -8.31 -4.52 -12.46
C MET A 283 -7.86 -4.15 -13.86
N ALA A 284 -6.86 -3.29 -13.95
CA ALA A 284 -6.09 -3.01 -15.16
C ALA A 284 -4.63 -3.29 -14.91
N TYR A 285 -3.84 -3.32 -15.97
CA TYR A 285 -2.39 -3.59 -15.93
C TYR A 285 -1.63 -2.69 -14.95
N ARG A 286 -2.01 -1.41 -14.90
CA ARG A 286 -1.52 -0.42 -13.93
C ARG A 286 -2.55 0.68 -13.79
N PHE A 287 -2.37 1.53 -12.80
CA PHE A 287 -3.20 2.72 -12.67
C PHE A 287 -3.03 3.65 -13.88
N ASP A 288 -4.15 4.04 -14.46
CA ASP A 288 -4.31 5.08 -15.47
C ASP A 288 -5.68 5.69 -15.29
N ALA A 289 -5.77 7.01 -15.11
CA ALA A 289 -6.99 7.67 -14.69
C ALA A 289 -8.16 7.46 -15.67
N GLY A 290 -7.89 7.56 -16.97
CA GLY A 290 -8.91 7.34 -18.01
C GLY A 290 -9.41 5.91 -18.04
N THR A 291 -8.50 4.94 -17.92
CA THR A 291 -8.81 3.52 -17.81
C THR A 291 -9.65 3.25 -16.55
N MET A 292 -9.25 3.78 -15.38
CA MET A 292 -10.02 3.58 -14.14
C MET A 292 -11.43 4.12 -14.25
N LEU A 293 -11.62 5.33 -14.77
CA LEU A 293 -12.94 5.92 -15.00
C LEU A 293 -13.82 5.04 -15.91
N SER A 294 -13.22 4.47 -16.96
CA SER A 294 -13.92 3.58 -17.88
C SER A 294 -14.34 2.25 -17.23
N LEU A 295 -13.47 1.69 -16.37
CA LEU A 295 -13.76 0.45 -15.65
C LEU A 295 -14.82 0.64 -14.56
N ILE A 296 -14.79 1.76 -13.83
CA ILE A 296 -15.81 2.09 -12.83
C ILE A 296 -17.19 2.14 -13.49
N GLU A 297 -17.31 2.90 -14.58
CA GLU A 297 -18.55 3.07 -15.31
C GLU A 297 -19.06 1.75 -15.91
N ARG A 298 -18.15 0.98 -16.52
CA ARG A 298 -18.48 -0.26 -17.21
C ARG A 298 -18.93 -1.37 -16.27
N HIS A 299 -18.17 -1.59 -15.20
CA HIS A 299 -18.39 -2.70 -14.27
C HIS A 299 -19.24 -2.31 -13.06
N GLY A 300 -19.55 -1.03 -12.89
CA GLY A 300 -20.31 -0.57 -11.74
C GLY A 300 -19.54 -0.73 -10.42
N CYS A 301 -18.21 -0.47 -10.42
CA CYS A 301 -17.40 -0.60 -9.21
C CYS A 301 -17.99 0.22 -8.06
N THR A 302 -18.10 -0.38 -6.87
CA THR A 302 -18.70 0.24 -5.69
C THR A 302 -17.68 0.71 -4.67
N SER A 303 -16.48 0.11 -4.67
CA SER A 303 -15.48 0.33 -3.63
C SER A 303 -14.06 0.34 -4.17
N THR A 304 -13.18 1.08 -3.50
CA THR A 304 -11.73 1.02 -3.68
C THR A 304 -10.97 1.57 -2.49
N VAL A 305 -9.72 1.13 -2.34
CA VAL A 305 -8.71 1.72 -1.46
C VAL A 305 -7.54 2.18 -2.33
N ALA A 306 -7.31 3.49 -2.40
CA ALA A 306 -6.31 4.05 -3.30
C ALA A 306 -5.49 5.15 -2.63
N ALA A 307 -4.32 5.47 -3.16
CA ALA A 307 -3.60 6.67 -2.76
C ALA A 307 -4.39 7.92 -3.18
N ILE A 308 -4.27 9.00 -2.41
CA ILE A 308 -4.99 10.25 -2.71
C ILE A 308 -4.65 10.80 -4.10
N THR A 309 -3.44 10.53 -4.59
CA THR A 309 -3.01 10.91 -5.94
C THR A 309 -3.82 10.25 -7.05
N ALA A 310 -4.38 9.07 -6.82
CA ALA A 310 -5.26 8.42 -7.78
C ALA A 310 -6.59 9.18 -7.94
N TYR A 311 -7.16 9.67 -6.85
CA TYR A 311 -8.37 10.49 -6.88
C TYR A 311 -8.11 11.85 -7.55
N ILE A 312 -6.96 12.48 -7.25
CA ILE A 312 -6.54 13.72 -7.93
C ILE A 312 -6.43 13.49 -9.44
N ALA A 313 -5.74 12.42 -9.85
CA ALA A 313 -5.54 12.11 -11.26
C ALA A 313 -6.86 11.83 -12.00
N MET A 314 -7.83 11.17 -11.34
CA MET A 314 -9.17 10.98 -11.90
C MET A 314 -9.96 12.28 -12.02
N LEU A 315 -9.93 13.14 -10.98
CA LEU A 315 -10.59 14.45 -11.00
C LEU A 315 -10.07 15.38 -12.09
N ASP A 316 -8.75 15.37 -12.30
CA ASP A 316 -8.08 16.23 -13.27
C ASP A 316 -8.12 15.65 -14.70
N HIS A 317 -8.64 14.44 -14.88
CA HIS A 317 -8.68 13.80 -16.19
C HIS A 317 -9.76 14.41 -17.09
N PRO A 318 -9.47 14.74 -18.38
CA PRO A 318 -10.43 15.36 -19.29
C PRO A 318 -11.75 14.59 -19.48
N GLN A 319 -11.74 13.27 -19.27
CA GLN A 319 -12.92 12.44 -19.35
C GLN A 319 -13.66 12.28 -18.01
N PHE A 320 -13.24 12.99 -16.96
CA PHE A 320 -13.93 12.92 -15.69
C PHE A 320 -15.35 13.52 -15.83
N ALA A 321 -16.33 12.76 -15.34
CA ALA A 321 -17.69 13.22 -15.18
C ALA A 321 -18.32 12.49 -13.98
N ALA A 322 -19.01 13.19 -13.11
CA ALA A 322 -19.62 12.63 -11.90
C ALA A 322 -20.51 11.38 -12.18
N PRO A 323 -21.31 11.33 -13.26
CA PRO A 323 -22.09 10.14 -13.59
C PRO A 323 -21.26 8.88 -13.82
N ARG A 324 -20.00 9.00 -14.26
CA ARG A 324 -19.13 7.83 -14.50
C ARG A 324 -18.68 7.13 -13.22
N VAL A 325 -18.65 7.84 -12.11
CA VAL A 325 -18.25 7.32 -10.81
C VAL A 325 -19.41 7.17 -9.82
N LYS A 326 -20.65 7.32 -10.28
CA LYS A 326 -21.86 7.31 -9.43
C LYS A 326 -22.09 6.03 -8.65
N THR A 327 -21.49 4.91 -9.09
CA THR A 327 -21.58 3.62 -8.41
C THR A 327 -20.62 3.51 -7.23
N PHE A 328 -19.59 4.33 -7.17
CA PHE A 328 -18.72 4.40 -6.01
C PHE A 328 -19.52 4.86 -4.79
N THR A 329 -19.41 4.12 -3.71
CA THR A 329 -20.06 4.45 -2.43
C THR A 329 -19.10 4.27 -1.25
N LYS A 330 -18.03 3.51 -1.43
CA LYS A 330 -17.13 3.06 -0.35
C LYS A 330 -15.68 3.37 -0.73
N LEU A 331 -15.28 4.65 -0.52
CA LEU A 331 -13.97 5.16 -0.92
C LEU A 331 -13.07 5.40 0.28
N PHE A 332 -11.87 4.81 0.22
CA PHE A 332 -10.83 5.00 1.21
C PHE A 332 -9.51 5.42 0.57
N SER A 333 -8.76 6.24 1.29
CA SER A 333 -7.45 6.70 0.85
C SER A 333 -6.41 6.51 1.94
N GLY A 334 -5.27 5.94 1.57
CA GLY A 334 -4.14 5.70 2.49
C GLY A 334 -2.82 5.61 1.75
N GLY A 335 -1.74 5.30 2.51
CA GLY A 335 -0.39 5.16 1.97
C GLY A 335 0.35 6.48 1.72
N ALA A 336 -0.35 7.60 1.75
CA ALA A 336 0.20 8.96 1.69
C ALA A 336 -0.69 9.90 2.52
N PRO A 337 -0.18 11.06 2.97
CA PRO A 337 -0.99 12.06 3.65
C PRO A 337 -2.18 12.51 2.80
N VAL A 338 -3.36 12.53 3.39
CA VAL A 338 -4.60 12.97 2.73
C VAL A 338 -4.89 14.42 3.08
N SER A 339 -5.02 15.26 2.06
CA SER A 339 -5.40 16.68 2.22
C SER A 339 -6.91 16.83 2.28
N SER A 340 -7.40 17.61 3.24
CA SER A 340 -8.82 17.96 3.35
C SER A 340 -9.34 18.68 2.11
N SER A 341 -8.50 19.49 1.46
CA SER A 341 -8.87 20.19 0.22
C SER A 341 -9.21 19.24 -0.92
N VAL A 342 -8.43 18.15 -1.07
CA VAL A 342 -8.69 17.12 -2.10
C VAL A 342 -9.97 16.34 -1.78
N VAL A 343 -10.17 15.95 -0.51
CA VAL A 343 -11.39 15.26 -0.07
C VAL A 343 -12.62 16.11 -0.37
N ASN A 344 -12.58 17.39 0.01
CA ASN A 344 -13.70 18.33 -0.23
C ASN A 344 -13.95 18.55 -1.72
N ARG A 345 -12.89 18.65 -2.54
CA ARG A 345 -13.01 18.83 -3.99
C ARG A 345 -13.64 17.61 -4.66
N TRP A 346 -13.23 16.41 -4.27
CA TRP A 346 -13.85 15.17 -4.76
C TRP A 346 -15.31 15.08 -4.36
N GLU A 347 -15.62 15.33 -3.10
CA GLU A 347 -16.98 15.29 -2.60
C GLU A 347 -17.90 16.33 -3.25
N ALA A 348 -17.40 17.56 -3.44
CA ALA A 348 -18.14 18.59 -4.15
C ALA A 348 -18.45 18.21 -5.61
N ALA A 349 -17.55 17.48 -6.27
CA ALA A 349 -17.72 17.04 -7.64
C ALA A 349 -18.63 15.81 -7.79
N THR A 350 -18.65 14.90 -6.80
CA THR A 350 -19.29 13.58 -6.92
C THR A 350 -20.40 13.31 -5.91
N GLY A 351 -20.45 14.06 -4.82
CA GLY A 351 -21.31 13.79 -3.66
C GLY A 351 -20.79 12.64 -2.75
N ILE A 352 -19.60 12.08 -3.02
CA ILE A 352 -19.06 10.90 -2.34
C ILE A 352 -17.85 11.30 -1.50
N TYR A 353 -17.86 10.93 -0.21
CA TYR A 353 -16.77 11.23 0.71
C TYR A 353 -15.63 10.20 0.58
N ILE A 354 -14.36 10.66 0.61
CA ILE A 354 -13.18 9.80 0.69
C ILE A 354 -12.76 9.69 2.16
N HIS A 355 -12.83 8.49 2.72
CA HIS A 355 -12.41 8.20 4.09
C HIS A 355 -10.90 8.04 4.16
N ASN A 356 -10.25 8.66 5.16
CA ASN A 356 -8.82 8.51 5.38
C ASN A 356 -8.50 7.18 6.08
N ALA A 357 -7.36 6.58 5.74
CA ALA A 357 -6.84 5.36 6.34
C ALA A 357 -5.32 5.44 6.52
N TYR A 358 -4.81 4.88 7.62
CA TYR A 358 -3.38 4.85 7.91
C TYR A 358 -2.93 3.44 8.25
N GLY A 359 -1.74 3.11 7.79
CA GLY A 359 -1.04 1.88 8.07
C GLY A 359 0.31 1.84 7.37
N LEU A 360 1.06 0.80 7.66
CA LEU A 360 2.42 0.56 7.18
C LEU A 360 2.50 -0.81 6.49
N THR A 361 3.62 -1.12 5.87
CA THR A 361 3.94 -2.47 5.42
C THR A 361 4.05 -3.43 6.60
N GLU A 362 4.65 -2.95 7.70
CA GLU A 362 4.83 -3.64 8.96
C GLU A 362 3.50 -3.90 9.70
N THR A 363 2.43 -3.19 9.33
CA THR A 363 1.08 -3.40 9.88
C THR A 363 0.15 -4.14 8.92
N THR A 364 0.70 -4.75 7.89
CA THR A 364 -0.06 -5.51 6.89
C THR A 364 -1.28 -4.73 6.36
N SER A 365 -1.09 -3.45 6.07
CA SER A 365 -2.06 -2.44 5.63
C SER A 365 -2.64 -1.60 6.79
N ALA A 366 -3.95 -1.31 6.82
CA ALA A 366 -4.53 -0.29 7.69
C ALA A 366 -4.64 -0.71 9.16
N THR A 367 -4.28 0.20 10.07
CA THR A 367 -4.48 0.12 11.53
C THR A 367 -5.43 1.17 12.04
N HIS A 368 -5.55 2.29 11.33
CA HIS A 368 -6.51 3.35 11.62
C HIS A 368 -7.33 3.63 10.38
N MET A 369 -8.61 3.83 10.56
CA MET A 369 -9.52 4.18 9.47
C MET A 369 -10.61 5.10 9.99
N VAL A 370 -11.02 6.05 9.17
CA VAL A 370 -12.23 6.85 9.45
C VAL A 370 -13.43 5.93 9.38
N PRO A 371 -14.29 5.87 10.41
CA PRO A 371 -15.48 5.03 10.38
C PRO A 371 -16.38 5.37 9.18
N PHE A 372 -16.90 4.33 8.53
CA PHE A 372 -17.73 4.50 7.34
C PHE A 372 -18.95 5.36 7.63
N GLY A 373 -19.18 6.36 6.78
CA GLY A 373 -20.27 7.33 6.95
C GLY A 373 -19.97 8.48 7.90
N GLN A 374 -18.78 8.50 8.55
CA GLN A 374 -18.33 9.66 9.34
C GLN A 374 -17.32 10.49 8.55
N ARG A 375 -17.15 11.73 8.97
CA ARG A 375 -16.14 12.65 8.43
C ARG A 375 -14.98 12.77 9.40
N ALA A 376 -13.77 12.69 8.88
CA ALA A 376 -12.57 12.92 9.67
C ALA A 376 -12.53 14.36 10.17
N PRO A 377 -12.31 14.62 11.45
CA PRO A 377 -12.04 15.96 11.94
C PRO A 377 -10.66 16.45 11.50
N ILE A 378 -10.51 17.77 11.47
CA ILE A 378 -9.23 18.43 11.23
C ILE A 378 -8.67 18.86 12.57
N ASP A 379 -7.42 18.54 12.83
CA ASP A 379 -6.72 18.99 14.05
C ASP A 379 -6.56 20.50 14.05
N PRO A 380 -7.14 21.22 15.05
CA PRO A 380 -7.05 22.67 15.07
C PRO A 380 -5.62 23.21 15.26
N ALA A 381 -4.72 22.40 15.84
CA ALA A 381 -3.35 22.81 16.12
C ALA A 381 -2.41 22.66 14.90
N SER A 382 -2.56 21.58 14.12
CA SER A 382 -1.68 21.27 12.99
C SER A 382 -2.35 21.41 11.62
N GLY A 383 -3.69 21.53 11.55
CA GLY A 383 -4.44 21.52 10.30
C GLY A 383 -4.52 20.16 9.61
N VAL A 384 -4.02 19.10 10.23
CA VAL A 384 -3.97 17.76 9.66
C VAL A 384 -5.34 17.09 9.74
N LEU A 385 -5.75 16.42 8.66
CA LEU A 385 -6.95 15.59 8.65
C LEU A 385 -6.69 14.30 9.43
N SER A 386 -7.60 13.94 10.34
CA SER A 386 -7.49 12.70 11.12
C SER A 386 -7.34 11.47 10.21
N VAL A 387 -6.50 10.54 10.63
CA VAL A 387 -6.35 9.23 9.97
C VAL A 387 -7.41 8.22 10.43
N GLY A 388 -8.35 8.66 11.28
CA GLY A 388 -9.39 7.83 11.83
C GLY A 388 -9.08 7.34 13.23
N VAL A 389 -9.67 6.23 13.57
CA VAL A 389 -9.55 5.55 14.86
C VAL A 389 -8.92 4.16 14.65
N PRO A 390 -8.30 3.56 15.68
CA PRO A 390 -7.78 2.20 15.60
C PRO A 390 -8.88 1.22 15.18
N VAL A 391 -8.54 0.29 14.28
CA VAL A 391 -9.46 -0.78 13.86
C VAL A 391 -9.61 -1.85 14.96
N PRO A 392 -10.59 -2.78 14.88
CA PRO A 392 -10.78 -3.81 15.90
C PRO A 392 -9.49 -4.53 16.31
N ASN A 393 -9.38 -4.94 17.57
CA ASN A 393 -8.23 -5.64 18.15
C ASN A 393 -6.89 -4.87 18.06
N THR A 394 -6.90 -3.59 17.69
CA THR A 394 -5.69 -2.78 17.59
C THR A 394 -5.54 -1.93 18.84
N HIS A 395 -4.38 -2.05 19.48
CA HIS A 395 -3.97 -1.19 20.57
C HIS A 395 -2.99 -0.15 20.05
N CYS A 396 -3.19 1.10 20.44
CA CYS A 396 -2.35 2.22 20.04
C CYS A 396 -2.02 3.08 21.25
N ARG A 397 -0.82 3.64 21.26
CA ARG A 397 -0.38 4.60 22.26
C ARG A 397 0.52 5.66 21.62
N VAL A 398 0.59 6.81 22.26
CA VAL A 398 1.50 7.89 21.89
C VAL A 398 2.57 7.99 22.97
N VAL A 399 3.84 7.93 22.59
CA VAL A 399 4.97 7.81 23.50
C VAL A 399 5.93 8.97 23.32
N GLY A 400 6.29 9.62 24.43
CA GLY A 400 7.29 10.69 24.47
C GLY A 400 8.72 10.17 24.25
N ALA A 401 9.64 11.07 23.96
CA ALA A 401 11.06 10.73 23.77
C ALA A 401 11.72 10.10 25.00
N ASP A 402 11.18 10.32 26.17
CA ASP A 402 11.60 9.74 27.46
C ASP A 402 10.89 8.42 27.82
N GLY A 403 10.04 7.92 26.91
CA GLY A 403 9.24 6.71 27.10
C GLY A 403 7.93 6.92 27.88
N THR A 404 7.57 8.15 28.24
CA THR A 404 6.30 8.44 28.93
C THR A 404 5.11 8.28 27.98
N LEU A 405 3.99 7.78 28.51
CA LEU A 405 2.73 7.77 27.76
C LEU A 405 2.16 9.19 27.73
N LEU A 406 1.89 9.67 26.53
CA LEU A 406 1.32 10.99 26.29
C LEU A 406 -0.19 10.87 26.06
N GLY A 407 -0.93 11.87 26.51
CA GLY A 407 -2.35 12.04 26.19
C GLY A 407 -2.52 12.73 24.83
N GLU A 408 -2.89 14.03 24.86
CA GLU A 408 -3.10 14.82 23.65
C GLU A 408 -1.82 15.44 23.05
N ASP A 409 -0.68 15.29 23.71
CA ASP A 409 0.60 15.79 23.22
C ASP A 409 1.14 14.93 22.06
N VAL A 410 2.03 15.53 21.25
CA VAL A 410 2.65 14.86 20.10
C VAL A 410 3.80 13.97 20.55
N GLY A 411 3.74 12.70 20.19
CA GLY A 411 4.79 11.71 20.42
C GLY A 411 4.84 10.66 19.33
N GLU A 412 5.70 9.64 19.48
CA GLU A 412 5.76 8.52 18.57
C GLU A 412 4.52 7.63 18.74
N VAL A 413 3.87 7.30 17.62
CA VAL A 413 2.75 6.36 17.62
C VAL A 413 3.29 4.94 17.65
N GLU A 414 2.92 4.18 18.66
CA GLU A 414 3.22 2.76 18.78
C GLU A 414 1.95 1.91 18.70
N MET A 415 2.06 0.73 18.13
CA MET A 415 0.90 -0.13 17.83
C MET A 415 1.14 -1.58 18.18
N GLN A 416 0.06 -2.26 18.61
CA GLN A 416 0.01 -3.69 18.81
C GLN A 416 -1.32 -4.23 18.27
N GLY A 417 -1.30 -5.40 17.61
CA GLY A 417 -2.51 -6.02 17.07
C GLY A 417 -2.22 -7.22 16.18
N PRO A 418 -3.26 -7.96 15.78
CA PRO A 418 -3.13 -9.17 14.96
C PRO A 418 -2.56 -8.93 13.56
N GLN A 419 -2.62 -7.70 13.06
CA GLN A 419 -2.11 -7.30 11.75
C GLN A 419 -0.62 -6.94 11.75
N ILE A 420 0.02 -6.87 12.91
CA ILE A 420 1.43 -6.48 13.01
C ILE A 420 2.32 -7.64 12.52
N ALA A 421 3.23 -7.34 11.59
CA ALA A 421 4.21 -8.29 11.07
C ALA A 421 5.07 -8.87 12.19
N CYS A 422 5.58 -10.09 12.00
CA CYS A 422 6.35 -10.76 13.03
C CYS A 422 7.83 -10.32 13.10
N GLY A 423 8.23 -9.33 12.30
CA GLY A 423 9.58 -8.77 12.25
C GLY A 423 10.08 -8.56 10.82
N TYR A 424 11.40 -8.39 10.66
CA TYR A 424 12.05 -8.26 9.37
C TYR A 424 12.86 -9.51 9.03
N TRP A 425 12.73 -9.96 7.80
CA TRP A 425 13.41 -11.15 7.28
C TRP A 425 14.94 -11.02 7.37
N ARG A 426 15.57 -11.96 8.09
CA ARG A 426 17.02 -12.02 8.29
C ARG A 426 17.63 -10.70 8.80
N ASN A 427 16.89 -9.98 9.64
CA ASN A 427 17.33 -8.72 10.20
C ASN A 427 16.90 -8.59 11.67
N GLU A 428 17.54 -9.36 12.55
CA GLU A 428 17.23 -9.42 13.98
C GLU A 428 17.42 -8.06 14.67
N LYS A 429 18.47 -7.32 14.29
CA LYS A 429 18.76 -6.01 14.86
C LYS A 429 17.57 -5.06 14.66
N GLU A 430 17.17 -4.85 13.43
CA GLU A 430 16.05 -3.96 13.10
C GLU A 430 14.70 -4.48 13.63
N THR A 431 14.55 -5.81 13.69
CA THR A 431 13.38 -6.41 14.34
C THR A 431 13.32 -6.02 15.80
N HIS A 432 14.44 -6.15 16.53
CA HIS A 432 14.49 -5.80 17.95
C HIS A 432 14.31 -4.29 18.19
N GLU A 433 14.85 -3.45 17.31
CA GLU A 433 14.72 -1.99 17.40
C GLU A 433 13.31 -1.49 17.10
N SER A 434 12.61 -2.12 16.14
CA SER A 434 11.29 -1.70 15.69
C SER A 434 10.14 -2.39 16.44
N PHE A 435 10.34 -3.64 16.89
CA PHE A 435 9.32 -4.43 17.59
C PHE A 435 9.81 -4.71 19.02
N HIS A 436 9.26 -4.01 19.99
CA HIS A 436 9.68 -4.10 21.39
C HIS A 436 8.49 -4.45 22.28
N ASP A 437 8.62 -5.50 23.09
CA ASP A 437 7.57 -5.99 24.01
C ASP A 437 6.19 -6.16 23.36
N GLY A 438 6.16 -6.58 22.09
CA GLY A 438 4.94 -6.76 21.32
C GLY A 438 4.39 -5.48 20.67
N TRP A 439 5.04 -4.33 20.86
CA TRP A 439 4.69 -3.07 20.23
C TRP A 439 5.56 -2.78 19.02
N LEU A 440 4.95 -2.31 17.94
CA LEU A 440 5.64 -1.75 16.78
C LEU A 440 5.85 -0.25 16.99
N LYS A 441 7.10 0.19 16.96
CA LYS A 441 7.48 1.60 16.82
C LYS A 441 7.34 2.01 15.36
N THR A 442 6.44 2.94 15.09
CA THR A 442 6.12 3.30 13.70
C THR A 442 7.10 4.28 13.06
N GLY A 443 7.81 5.03 13.87
CA GLY A 443 8.59 6.18 13.44
C GLY A 443 7.73 7.36 12.96
N ASP A 444 6.42 7.27 13.09
CA ASP A 444 5.49 8.34 12.78
C ASP A 444 5.09 9.07 14.08
N LEU A 445 5.08 10.39 14.03
CA LEU A 445 4.69 11.24 15.14
C LEU A 445 3.23 11.65 14.99
N GLY A 446 2.50 11.54 16.08
CA GLY A 446 1.09 11.86 16.09
C GLY A 446 0.57 12.17 17.49
N ARG A 447 -0.70 12.43 17.57
CA ARG A 447 -1.46 12.63 18.80
C ARG A 447 -2.83 11.98 18.69
N VAL A 448 -3.46 11.77 19.83
CA VAL A 448 -4.86 11.34 19.92
C VAL A 448 -5.64 12.39 20.70
N ASP A 449 -6.84 12.75 20.24
CA ASP A 449 -7.72 13.66 20.98
C ASP A 449 -8.59 12.89 22.01
N ALA A 450 -9.26 13.64 22.87
CA ALA A 450 -10.16 13.07 23.90
C ALA A 450 -11.32 12.23 23.31
N ALA A 451 -11.65 12.42 22.03
CA ALA A 451 -12.66 11.66 21.31
C ALA A 451 -12.11 10.40 20.63
N GLY A 452 -10.81 10.12 20.75
CA GLY A 452 -10.14 8.94 20.20
C GLY A 452 -9.71 9.05 18.74
N TRP A 453 -9.76 10.24 18.14
CA TRP A 453 -9.26 10.47 16.78
C TRP A 453 -7.74 10.63 16.77
N PHE A 454 -7.07 9.92 15.86
CA PHE A 454 -5.62 10.01 15.66
C PHE A 454 -5.27 10.98 14.53
N TYR A 455 -4.22 11.76 14.78
CA TYR A 455 -3.67 12.72 13.82
C TYR A 455 -2.18 12.47 13.67
N LEU A 456 -1.72 12.24 12.45
CA LEU A 456 -0.30 12.06 12.16
C LEU A 456 0.28 13.39 11.72
N VAL A 457 1.15 13.93 12.55
CA VAL A 457 1.72 15.25 12.33
C VAL A 457 2.88 15.18 11.34
N ASP A 458 3.81 14.22 11.54
CA ASP A 458 4.96 14.00 10.63
C ASP A 458 5.68 12.69 10.96
N ARG A 459 6.82 12.46 10.29
CA ARG A 459 7.76 11.41 10.66
C ARG A 459 8.86 11.94 11.57
N ALA A 460 9.22 11.16 12.58
CA ALA A 460 10.25 11.55 13.56
C ALA A 460 11.56 12.01 12.90
N LYS A 461 11.97 11.36 11.81
CA LYS A 461 13.19 11.65 11.05
C LYS A 461 13.08 12.79 10.03
N ASP A 462 11.86 13.21 9.69
CA ASP A 462 11.62 14.29 8.72
C ASP A 462 11.41 15.64 9.42
N VAL A 463 11.30 15.64 10.76
CA VAL A 463 11.24 16.87 11.57
C VAL A 463 12.47 17.71 11.34
N ILE A 464 12.26 18.97 11.00
CA ILE A 464 13.32 19.95 10.76
C ILE A 464 13.64 20.64 12.09
N VAL A 465 14.91 20.65 12.48
CA VAL A 465 15.36 21.30 13.72
C VAL A 465 15.97 22.67 13.38
N ALA A 466 15.13 23.70 13.32
CA ALA A 466 15.55 25.06 13.01
C ALA A 466 15.81 25.88 14.27
N SER A 467 17.06 26.21 14.58
CA SER A 467 17.46 26.98 15.79
C SER A 467 16.93 26.36 17.10
N GLY A 468 16.89 25.01 17.18
CA GLY A 468 16.33 24.29 18.34
C GLY A 468 14.81 24.14 18.36
N PHE A 469 14.09 24.78 17.43
CA PHE A 469 12.65 24.59 17.28
C PHE A 469 12.35 23.43 16.33
N LYS A 470 11.41 22.59 16.72
CA LYS A 470 10.88 21.54 15.84
C LYS A 470 9.91 22.16 14.85
N VAL A 471 10.16 21.95 13.57
CA VAL A 471 9.32 22.39 12.46
C VAL A 471 8.82 21.14 11.73
N TRP A 472 7.53 21.04 11.60
CA TRP A 472 6.86 19.92 10.98
C TRP A 472 6.68 20.20 9.47
N PRO A 473 7.35 19.48 8.57
CA PRO A 473 7.18 19.65 7.13
C PRO A 473 5.72 19.69 6.69
N ARG A 474 4.88 18.82 7.24
CA ARG A 474 3.47 18.74 6.84
C ARG A 474 2.67 20.00 7.16
N GLU A 475 2.95 20.66 8.25
CA GLU A 475 2.30 21.95 8.60
C GLU A 475 2.58 23.01 7.53
N LEU A 476 3.82 23.06 7.05
CA LEU A 476 4.23 24.01 6.02
C LEU A 476 3.64 23.64 4.66
N GLU A 477 3.58 22.34 4.35
CA GLU A 477 2.96 21.85 3.12
C GLU A 477 1.49 22.21 3.06
N LEU A 478 0.74 22.01 4.15
CA LEU A 478 -0.67 22.39 4.24
C LEU A 478 -0.88 23.90 4.08
N ALA A 479 -0.02 24.71 4.72
CA ALA A 479 -0.07 26.16 4.55
C ALA A 479 0.17 26.57 3.09
N LEU A 480 1.14 25.96 2.41
CA LEU A 480 1.41 26.21 0.99
C LEU A 480 0.25 25.71 0.10
N GLU A 481 -0.22 24.48 0.31
CA GLU A 481 -1.31 23.86 -0.45
C GLU A 481 -2.64 24.61 -0.30
N SER A 482 -2.81 25.43 0.72
CA SER A 482 -3.96 26.33 0.86
C SER A 482 -3.93 27.55 -0.07
N HIS A 483 -2.81 27.82 -0.76
CA HIS A 483 -2.72 28.89 -1.74
C HIS A 483 -3.32 28.46 -3.09
N PRO A 484 -4.20 29.25 -3.72
CA PRO A 484 -4.94 28.85 -4.94
C PRO A 484 -4.08 28.45 -6.14
N ALA A 485 -2.86 28.97 -6.23
CA ALA A 485 -1.94 28.63 -7.33
C ALA A 485 -1.20 27.31 -7.14
N ILE A 486 -1.20 26.72 -5.93
CA ILE A 486 -0.40 25.56 -5.59
C ILE A 486 -1.22 24.28 -5.76
N LYS A 487 -0.70 23.36 -6.56
CA LYS A 487 -1.26 22.02 -6.77
C LYS A 487 -0.76 21.03 -5.71
N GLU A 488 0.56 21.07 -5.46
CA GLU A 488 1.24 20.19 -4.49
C GLU A 488 2.44 20.92 -3.88
N ALA A 489 2.75 20.62 -2.63
CA ALA A 489 3.97 21.09 -1.98
C ALA A 489 4.65 19.96 -1.21
N ALA A 490 5.98 19.99 -1.14
CA ALA A 490 6.80 19.14 -0.28
C ALA A 490 7.86 19.99 0.42
N VAL A 491 8.05 19.76 1.71
CA VAL A 491 9.03 20.49 2.52
C VAL A 491 10.06 19.52 3.09
N VAL A 492 11.34 19.91 3.05
CA VAL A 492 12.45 19.17 3.64
C VAL A 492 13.36 20.12 4.43
N GLY A 493 14.03 19.56 5.44
CA GLY A 493 15.13 20.25 6.11
C GLY A 493 16.37 20.26 5.24
N VAL A 494 16.98 21.44 5.13
CA VAL A 494 18.28 21.60 4.48
C VAL A 494 19.27 22.25 5.45
N PRO A 495 20.58 21.93 5.37
CA PRO A 495 21.57 22.53 6.25
C PRO A 495 21.57 24.05 6.19
N ASP A 496 21.69 24.68 7.35
CA ASP A 496 21.81 26.14 7.50
C ASP A 496 22.90 26.44 8.52
N ALA A 497 23.88 27.27 8.14
CA ALA A 497 25.05 27.56 8.99
C ALA A 497 24.69 28.21 10.34
N TYR A 498 23.58 28.94 10.41
CA TYR A 498 23.14 29.63 11.62
C TYR A 498 22.09 28.83 12.42
N ARG A 499 21.15 28.16 11.72
CA ARG A 499 20.00 27.50 12.33
C ARG A 499 20.17 26.02 12.55
N GLY A 500 21.28 25.43 12.06
CA GLY A 500 21.46 23.98 11.94
C GLY A 500 20.73 23.45 10.71
N GLU A 501 19.41 23.53 10.70
CA GLU A 501 18.56 23.27 9.55
C GLU A 501 17.59 24.41 9.29
N THR A 502 17.11 24.49 8.04
CA THR A 502 16.04 25.42 7.66
C THR A 502 15.07 24.76 6.67
N PRO A 503 13.78 25.09 6.69
CA PRO A 503 12.82 24.55 5.72
C PRO A 503 13.10 25.02 4.31
N LYS A 504 13.13 24.08 3.35
CA LYS A 504 13.08 24.31 1.90
C LYS A 504 11.81 23.67 1.35
N ALA A 505 11.01 24.46 0.62
CA ALA A 505 9.79 23.98 -0.03
C ALA A 505 10.02 23.73 -1.52
N PHE A 506 9.46 22.64 -2.02
CA PHE A 506 9.32 22.31 -3.44
C PHE A 506 7.84 22.41 -3.81
N VAL A 507 7.52 23.21 -4.81
CA VAL A 507 6.14 23.59 -5.13
C VAL A 507 5.81 23.26 -6.58
N VAL A 508 4.69 22.57 -6.78
CA VAL A 508 4.07 22.34 -8.10
C VAL A 508 2.89 23.28 -8.23
N LEU A 509 2.84 24.08 -9.27
CA LEU A 509 1.72 24.98 -9.55
C LEU A 509 0.61 24.26 -10.34
N HIS A 510 -0.61 24.78 -10.23
CA HIS A 510 -1.67 24.40 -11.18
C HIS A 510 -1.32 24.88 -12.59
N GLU A 511 -1.82 24.19 -13.61
CA GLU A 511 -1.60 24.56 -15.01
C GLU A 511 -2.12 25.98 -15.27
N GLY A 512 -1.28 26.82 -15.87
CA GLY A 512 -1.59 28.22 -16.13
C GLY A 512 -1.54 29.15 -14.92
N ALA A 513 -1.29 28.64 -13.72
CA ALA A 513 -1.11 29.47 -12.52
C ALA A 513 0.31 30.03 -12.44
N ALA A 514 0.44 31.21 -11.84
CA ALA A 514 1.72 31.84 -11.57
C ALA A 514 1.82 32.26 -10.10
N ALA A 515 2.97 32.03 -9.51
CA ALA A 515 3.32 32.52 -8.18
C ALA A 515 4.82 32.80 -8.12
N SER A 516 5.22 33.77 -7.31
CA SER A 516 6.64 34.03 -7.05
C SER A 516 7.02 33.52 -5.66
N GLU A 517 8.31 33.23 -5.46
CA GLU A 517 8.84 32.84 -4.15
C GLU A 517 8.50 33.89 -3.08
N ALA A 518 8.65 35.20 -3.43
CA ALA A 518 8.34 36.29 -2.52
C ALA A 518 6.86 36.30 -2.09
N LEU A 519 5.94 36.08 -3.04
CA LEU A 519 4.50 35.96 -2.77
C LEU A 519 4.19 34.80 -1.82
N LEU A 520 4.72 33.63 -2.11
CA LEU A 520 4.46 32.45 -1.29
C LEU A 520 5.09 32.56 0.11
N ARG A 521 6.27 33.17 0.22
CA ARG A 521 6.84 33.47 1.54
C ARG A 521 6.00 34.50 2.33
N ALA A 522 5.48 35.53 1.67
CA ALA A 522 4.57 36.48 2.32
C ALA A 522 3.30 35.77 2.80
N TYR A 523 2.71 34.90 1.96
CA TYR A 523 1.54 34.09 2.29
C TYR A 523 1.79 33.17 3.50
N CYS A 524 2.98 32.54 3.57
CA CYS A 524 3.37 31.73 4.71
C CYS A 524 3.57 32.57 5.99
N ARG A 525 4.13 33.80 5.89
CA ARG A 525 4.34 34.67 7.05
C ARG A 525 3.05 35.10 7.74
N GLU A 526 1.97 35.21 7.00
CA GLU A 526 0.66 35.54 7.54
C GLU A 526 0.03 34.36 8.35
N ARG A 527 0.51 33.13 8.14
CA ARG A 527 -0.11 31.89 8.64
C ARG A 527 0.79 31.09 9.58
N LEU A 528 2.10 31.28 9.48
CA LEU A 528 3.09 30.48 10.19
C LEU A 528 4.01 31.36 11.04
N SER A 529 4.48 30.82 12.15
CA SER A 529 5.52 31.47 12.95
C SER A 529 6.79 31.72 12.14
N PRO A 530 7.54 32.80 12.38
CA PRO A 530 8.70 33.21 11.55
C PRO A 530 9.76 32.11 11.34
N TYR A 531 9.98 31.23 12.33
CA TYR A 531 10.95 30.14 12.23
C TYR A 531 10.49 28.98 11.35
N LYS A 532 9.18 28.89 11.07
CA LYS A 532 8.56 27.86 10.21
C LYS A 532 8.52 28.29 8.73
N VAL A 533 8.60 29.58 8.44
CA VAL A 533 8.51 30.08 7.05
C VAL A 533 9.65 29.50 6.21
N PRO A 534 9.37 28.86 5.05
CA PRO A 534 10.41 28.33 4.19
C PRO A 534 11.40 29.40 3.77
N ARG A 535 12.70 29.14 3.97
CA ARG A 535 13.75 30.06 3.53
C ARG A 535 13.96 30.00 2.03
N PHE A 536 13.77 28.81 1.45
CA PHE A 536 13.92 28.56 0.02
C PHE A 536 12.62 27.96 -0.52
N ILE A 537 12.20 28.41 -1.69
CA ILE A 537 11.06 27.84 -2.43
C ILE A 537 11.53 27.57 -3.87
N GLU A 538 11.49 26.29 -4.25
CA GLU A 538 11.85 25.82 -5.59
C GLU A 538 10.59 25.37 -6.32
N PHE A 539 10.36 25.92 -7.53
CA PHE A 539 9.27 25.47 -8.38
C PHE A 539 9.72 24.26 -9.21
N VAL A 540 8.92 23.21 -9.19
CA VAL A 540 9.19 21.94 -9.88
C VAL A 540 7.97 21.53 -10.71
N GLU A 541 8.21 20.80 -11.80
CA GLU A 541 7.12 20.28 -12.64
C GLU A 541 6.35 19.16 -11.93
N SER A 542 7.04 18.35 -11.14
CA SER A 542 6.45 17.25 -10.36
C SER A 542 7.29 16.91 -9.14
N LEU A 543 6.65 16.36 -8.09
CA LEU A 543 7.33 15.83 -6.92
C LEU A 543 7.75 14.38 -7.15
N PRO A 544 8.96 13.95 -6.70
CA PRO A 544 9.42 12.57 -6.86
C PRO A 544 8.57 11.62 -5.99
N ARG A 545 8.04 10.58 -6.61
CA ARG A 545 7.20 9.58 -5.94
C ARG A 545 7.65 8.17 -6.30
N ASN A 546 7.43 7.22 -5.39
CA ASN A 546 7.57 5.81 -5.73
C ASN A 546 6.34 5.32 -6.52
N HIS A 547 6.40 4.06 -6.98
CA HIS A 547 5.31 3.42 -7.74
C HIS A 547 3.96 3.33 -7.00
N ALA A 548 3.98 3.41 -5.67
CA ALA A 548 2.78 3.45 -4.83
C ALA A 548 2.27 4.88 -4.58
N GLY A 549 2.85 5.89 -5.24
CA GLY A 549 2.48 7.31 -5.09
C GLY A 549 3.07 8.01 -3.87
N LYS A 550 3.91 7.34 -3.07
CA LYS A 550 4.53 7.92 -1.87
C LYS A 550 5.67 8.88 -2.24
N LEU A 551 5.65 10.07 -1.65
CA LEU A 551 6.68 11.09 -1.81
C LEU A 551 8.07 10.60 -1.35
N LEU A 552 9.09 10.80 -2.19
CA LEU A 552 10.48 10.42 -1.94
C LEU A 552 11.28 11.64 -1.43
N ARG A 553 11.03 12.07 -0.17
CA ARG A 553 11.66 13.26 0.44
C ARG A 553 13.19 13.24 0.39
N ARG A 554 13.82 12.05 0.43
CA ARG A 554 15.27 11.92 0.33
C ARG A 554 15.80 12.50 -0.99
N GLN A 555 15.13 12.23 -2.11
CA GLN A 555 15.53 12.77 -3.41
C GLN A 555 15.43 14.29 -3.49
N LEU A 556 14.51 14.90 -2.72
CA LEU A 556 14.40 16.35 -2.60
C LEU A 556 15.50 16.92 -1.70
N ARG A 557 15.86 16.22 -0.62
CA ARG A 557 16.91 16.62 0.32
C ARG A 557 18.30 16.56 -0.31
N ASP A 558 18.54 15.56 -1.17
CA ASP A 558 19.84 15.34 -1.84
C ASP A 558 20.04 16.27 -3.06
N ARG A 559 19.08 17.14 -3.42
CA ARG A 559 19.27 18.15 -4.49
C ARG A 559 20.28 19.21 -4.07
N PRO A 560 21.18 19.63 -4.98
CA PRO A 560 22.12 20.70 -4.70
C PRO A 560 21.40 21.95 -4.21
N HIS A 561 21.95 22.61 -3.21
CA HIS A 561 21.49 23.93 -2.76
C HIS A 561 22.37 24.97 -3.45
N GLU A 562 21.82 25.71 -4.38
CA GLU A 562 22.43 26.96 -4.85
C GLU A 562 22.01 28.13 -3.96
#